data_101b6c14d0babcb8508aa07eb85f5ac3
#
_entry.id   101b6c14d0babcb8508aa07eb85f5ac3
#
_cell.length_a   1.000
_cell.length_b   1.000
_cell.length_c   1.000
_cell.angle_alpha   90.00
_cell.angle_beta   90.00
_cell.angle_gamma   90.00
#
_symmetry.space_group_name_H-M   'P 1'
#
loop_
_entity.id
_entity.type
_entity.pdbx_description
1 polymer ?
#
loop_
_entity_poly.entity_id
_entity_poly.type
_entity_poly.pdbx_seq_one_letter_code
_entity_poly.pdbx_strand_id
1 'polypeptide(L)'
;VYEAKGRPSDNPMIVHISRASDIGQLTPMLSADIVALIDNFWPGPLTMVLKKKEGVPDRTTGGLDTVAVRMPDSKAALDLINLSGCPIAAPSANLSGSPSPTRACDVIADMDGRIDAIISGADCRVGIESTVVDMTGEVPTILRPGIITAENIEAAIGKSVKYDEALFKGAELGLGTLDPADGSAQGDYKPRSPGMKYKHYAPKAQMTVIEGRREKVKGEIERLKALNERLGLKVGVILFEEQAFIEAAHDFFSRLRDLDNEGVDLILAGALSDKDGVGFAVMNRMLKSAGYNIARV
;
A
#
# COMPACT_ATOMS: atom_id res chain seq x y z
N VAL A 1 3.14 11.20 14.88
CA VAL A 1 3.01 10.15 13.85
C VAL A 1 4.38 9.59 13.49
N TYR A 2 5.35 10.41 13.06
CA TYR A 2 6.68 9.94 12.66
C TYR A 2 7.37 9.17 13.79
N GLU A 3 7.42 9.73 14.99
CA GLU A 3 8.02 9.13 16.18
C GLU A 3 7.31 7.82 16.57
N ALA A 4 5.98 7.84 16.74
CA ALA A 4 5.20 6.68 17.15
C ALA A 4 5.38 5.47 16.22
N LYS A 5 5.55 5.72 14.91
CA LYS A 5 5.72 4.68 13.89
C LYS A 5 7.18 4.31 13.61
N GLY A 6 8.17 5.13 13.99
CA GLY A 6 9.51 5.06 13.43
C GLY A 6 9.54 5.38 11.92
N ARG A 7 8.67 6.29 11.43
CA ARG A 7 8.53 6.63 10.01
C ARG A 7 9.57 7.66 9.59
N PRO A 8 10.28 7.50 8.47
CA PRO A 8 11.12 8.53 7.89
C PRO A 8 10.34 9.82 7.55
N SER A 9 10.92 10.98 7.86
CA SER A 9 10.23 12.28 7.73
C SER A 9 10.10 12.77 6.28
N ASP A 10 10.90 12.25 5.36
CA ASP A 10 10.85 12.53 3.92
C ASP A 10 9.78 11.70 3.17
N ASN A 11 9.09 10.79 3.88
CA ASN A 11 8.03 9.98 3.31
C ASN A 11 6.68 10.69 3.49
N PRO A 12 6.07 11.26 2.42
CA PRO A 12 4.87 12.07 2.51
C PRO A 12 3.69 11.30 3.12
N MET A 13 2.71 12.05 3.65
CA MET A 13 1.46 11.50 4.18
C MET A 13 0.30 11.85 3.25
N ILE A 14 -0.77 11.05 3.32
CA ILE A 14 -2.02 11.34 2.63
C ILE A 14 -2.87 12.22 3.55
N VAL A 15 -3.37 13.34 3.02
CA VAL A 15 -4.30 14.23 3.70
C VAL A 15 -5.71 13.74 3.45
N HIS A 16 -6.45 13.50 4.52
CA HIS A 16 -7.83 13.02 4.47
C HIS A 16 -8.80 14.18 4.73
N ILE A 17 -9.84 14.23 3.91
CA ILE A 17 -10.93 15.23 3.99
C ILE A 17 -12.28 14.54 4.24
N SER A 18 -13.25 15.25 4.79
CA SER A 18 -14.60 14.71 5.06
C SER A 18 -15.63 15.13 4.02
N ARG A 19 -15.36 16.14 3.21
CA ARG A 19 -16.22 16.65 2.15
C ARG A 19 -15.37 16.97 0.92
N ALA A 20 -15.90 16.68 -0.27
CA ALA A 20 -15.21 16.99 -1.52
C ALA A 20 -14.85 18.48 -1.65
N SER A 21 -15.68 19.39 -1.11
CA SER A 21 -15.43 20.83 -1.10
C SER A 21 -14.16 21.23 -0.33
N ASP A 22 -13.71 20.42 0.65
CA ASP A 22 -12.53 20.72 1.46
C ASP A 22 -11.23 20.63 0.66
N ILE A 23 -11.25 19.98 -0.50
CA ILE A 23 -10.09 19.85 -1.41
C ILE A 23 -9.53 21.22 -1.83
N GLY A 24 -10.40 22.23 -1.94
CA GLY A 24 -10.02 23.61 -2.28
C GLY A 24 -9.08 24.28 -1.26
N GLN A 25 -8.96 23.73 -0.04
CA GLN A 25 -8.00 24.19 0.96
C GLN A 25 -6.59 23.67 0.66
N LEU A 26 -6.46 22.60 -0.11
CA LEU A 26 -5.22 21.82 -0.31
C LEU A 26 -4.59 22.03 -1.68
N THR A 27 -5.41 22.30 -2.72
CA THR A 27 -4.95 22.50 -4.10
C THR A 27 -5.55 23.78 -4.70
N PRO A 28 -4.79 24.50 -5.56
CA PRO A 28 -5.27 25.75 -6.14
C PRO A 28 -6.27 25.55 -7.29
N MET A 29 -6.28 24.38 -7.93
CA MET A 29 -7.06 24.16 -9.14
C MET A 29 -7.59 22.72 -9.23
N LEU A 30 -8.84 22.59 -9.71
CA LEU A 30 -9.49 21.34 -10.02
C LEU A 30 -9.77 21.28 -11.52
N SER A 31 -9.14 20.35 -12.22
CA SER A 31 -9.46 20.07 -13.63
C SER A 31 -10.77 19.26 -13.72
N ALA A 32 -11.35 19.18 -14.91
CA ALA A 32 -12.53 18.34 -15.16
C ALA A 32 -12.25 16.86 -14.83
N ASP A 33 -11.03 16.38 -15.12
CA ASP A 33 -10.62 15.00 -14.82
C ASP A 33 -10.61 14.74 -13.31
N ILE A 34 -10.09 15.68 -12.50
CA ILE A 34 -10.10 15.57 -11.03
C ILE A 34 -11.53 15.52 -10.50
N VAL A 35 -12.41 16.36 -11.02
CA VAL A 35 -13.83 16.37 -10.64
C VAL A 35 -14.48 15.02 -11.00
N ALA A 36 -14.24 14.50 -12.19
CA ALA A 36 -14.76 13.20 -12.61
C ALA A 36 -14.29 12.06 -11.68
N LEU A 37 -13.03 12.09 -11.23
CA LEU A 37 -12.51 11.09 -10.28
C LEU A 37 -13.14 11.24 -8.88
N ILE A 38 -13.40 12.47 -8.44
CA ILE A 38 -14.12 12.72 -7.18
C ILE A 38 -15.51 12.12 -7.25
N ASP A 39 -16.27 12.43 -8.30
CA ASP A 39 -17.65 12.02 -8.47
C ASP A 39 -17.81 10.49 -8.57
N ASN A 40 -16.82 9.80 -9.15
CA ASN A 40 -16.88 8.36 -9.32
C ASN A 40 -16.33 7.57 -8.12
N PHE A 41 -15.31 8.09 -7.40
CA PHE A 41 -14.53 7.27 -6.47
C PHE A 41 -14.43 7.82 -5.05
N TRP A 42 -15.01 8.99 -4.74
CA TRP A 42 -15.07 9.53 -3.40
C TRP A 42 -16.51 9.63 -2.84
N PRO A 43 -16.69 9.22 -1.57
CA PRO A 43 -15.72 8.64 -0.63
C PRO A 43 -15.28 7.25 -1.06
N GLY A 44 -13.96 6.94 -0.93
CA GLY A 44 -13.47 5.65 -1.40
C GLY A 44 -11.95 5.46 -1.38
N PRO A 45 -11.47 4.36 -2.01
CA PRO A 45 -10.09 3.95 -1.97
C PRO A 45 -9.25 4.56 -3.11
N LEU A 46 -9.51 5.81 -3.51
CA LEU A 46 -8.69 6.57 -4.45
C LEU A 46 -8.02 7.74 -3.74
N THR A 47 -6.72 7.88 -3.93
CA THR A 47 -5.89 9.00 -3.50
C THR A 47 -5.38 9.72 -4.74
N MET A 48 -5.55 11.03 -4.81
CA MET A 48 -5.01 11.86 -5.89
C MET A 48 -3.83 12.69 -5.38
N VAL A 49 -2.71 12.69 -6.11
CA VAL A 49 -1.59 13.60 -5.91
C VAL A 49 -1.84 14.83 -6.77
N LEU A 50 -1.88 15.98 -6.13
CA LEU A 50 -2.27 17.25 -6.70
C LEU A 50 -1.20 18.31 -6.42
N LYS A 51 -1.18 19.42 -7.17
CA LYS A 51 -0.35 20.57 -6.84
C LYS A 51 -0.76 21.13 -5.50
N LYS A 52 0.23 21.36 -4.64
CA LYS A 52 0.03 21.86 -3.28
C LYS A 52 -0.31 23.35 -3.29
N LYS A 53 -1.33 23.74 -2.51
CA LYS A 53 -1.60 25.13 -2.21
C LYS A 53 -0.64 25.64 -1.13
N GLU A 54 -0.33 26.92 -1.18
CA GLU A 54 0.38 27.59 -0.10
C GLU A 54 -0.38 27.42 1.23
N GLY A 55 0.33 27.16 2.31
CA GLY A 55 -0.26 26.86 3.62
C GLY A 55 -0.37 25.37 3.96
N VAL A 56 -0.24 24.44 2.99
CA VAL A 56 -0.09 23.02 3.32
C VAL A 56 1.32 22.77 3.85
N PRO A 57 1.48 22.26 5.09
CA PRO A 57 2.79 22.14 5.72
C PRO A 57 3.74 21.20 4.95
N ASP A 58 4.99 21.64 4.74
CA ASP A 58 6.03 20.84 4.08
C ASP A 58 6.28 19.51 4.79
N ARG A 59 6.15 19.48 6.11
CA ARG A 59 6.30 18.26 6.91
C ARG A 59 5.27 17.18 6.54
N THR A 60 4.08 17.58 6.09
CA THR A 60 3.04 16.66 5.62
C THR A 60 3.38 16.08 4.26
N THR A 61 3.98 16.88 3.40
CA THR A 61 4.29 16.53 2.00
C THR A 61 5.72 16.02 1.80
N GLY A 62 6.52 15.88 2.86
CA GLY A 62 7.94 15.50 2.75
C GLY A 62 8.77 16.54 1.99
N GLY A 63 8.33 17.81 1.97
CA GLY A 63 8.99 18.91 1.25
C GLY A 63 8.70 18.93 -0.26
N LEU A 64 7.67 18.21 -0.71
CA LEU A 64 7.22 18.24 -2.11
C LEU A 64 6.29 19.45 -2.36
N ASP A 65 6.21 19.88 -3.62
CA ASP A 65 5.26 20.87 -4.13
C ASP A 65 3.87 20.28 -4.46
N THR A 66 3.69 19.01 -4.09
CA THR A 66 2.47 18.25 -4.29
C THR A 66 1.89 17.76 -2.95
N VAL A 67 0.60 17.50 -2.92
CA VAL A 67 -0.12 16.93 -1.78
C VAL A 67 -0.97 15.75 -2.23
N ALA A 68 -0.91 14.64 -1.49
CA ALA A 68 -1.78 13.49 -1.70
C ALA A 68 -3.08 13.69 -0.88
N VAL A 69 -4.24 13.60 -1.54
CA VAL A 69 -5.54 13.86 -0.93
C VAL A 69 -6.48 12.67 -1.14
N ARG A 70 -7.25 12.33 -0.11
CA ARG A 70 -8.27 11.27 -0.16
C ARG A 70 -9.47 11.64 0.68
N MET A 71 -10.67 11.29 0.22
CA MET A 71 -11.88 11.23 1.05
C MET A 71 -12.16 9.78 1.39
N PRO A 72 -11.94 9.32 2.65
CA PRO A 72 -12.14 7.92 3.03
C PRO A 72 -13.62 7.57 3.11
N ASP A 73 -13.96 6.30 2.96
CA ASP A 73 -15.33 5.80 3.07
C ASP A 73 -15.62 5.16 4.44
N SER A 74 -14.86 5.50 5.44
CA SER A 74 -15.09 5.12 6.83
C SER A 74 -15.88 6.19 7.56
N LYS A 75 -17.07 5.84 8.06
CA LYS A 75 -17.90 6.80 8.80
C LYS A 75 -17.16 7.39 10.00
N ALA A 76 -16.45 6.56 10.77
CA ALA A 76 -15.67 7.03 11.92
C ALA A 76 -14.57 8.04 11.51
N ALA A 77 -13.89 7.78 10.38
CA ALA A 77 -12.87 8.70 9.86
C ALA A 77 -13.52 10.03 9.38
N LEU A 78 -14.62 9.96 8.63
CA LEU A 78 -15.34 11.14 8.15
C LEU A 78 -15.85 11.98 9.32
N ASP A 79 -16.46 11.36 10.34
CA ASP A 79 -16.96 12.05 11.53
C ASP A 79 -15.79 12.72 12.30
N LEU A 80 -14.69 12.01 12.49
CA LEU A 80 -13.51 12.56 13.17
C LEU A 80 -12.95 13.78 12.43
N ILE A 81 -12.78 13.70 11.10
CA ILE A 81 -12.28 14.80 10.28
C ILE A 81 -13.25 15.98 10.35
N ASN A 82 -14.55 15.72 10.21
CA ASN A 82 -15.57 16.77 10.26
C ASN A 82 -15.62 17.47 11.63
N LEU A 83 -15.55 16.70 12.72
CA LEU A 83 -15.57 17.25 14.08
C LEU A 83 -14.27 17.99 14.44
N SER A 84 -13.13 17.59 13.86
CA SER A 84 -11.87 18.30 14.07
C SER A 84 -11.82 19.67 13.38
N GLY A 85 -12.71 19.91 12.42
CA GLY A 85 -12.80 21.16 11.65
C GLY A 85 -11.61 21.39 10.69
N CYS A 86 -10.76 20.39 10.46
CA CYS A 86 -9.61 20.50 9.56
C CYS A 86 -9.29 19.14 8.90
N PRO A 87 -8.61 19.15 7.72
CA PRO A 87 -8.07 17.94 7.11
C PRO A 87 -7.05 17.24 8.00
N ILE A 88 -7.00 15.91 7.98
CA ILE A 88 -6.12 15.10 8.82
C ILE A 88 -5.10 14.35 7.96
N ALA A 89 -3.81 14.60 8.18
CA ALA A 89 -2.74 13.84 7.54
C ALA A 89 -2.51 12.52 8.30
N ALA A 90 -2.67 11.40 7.62
CA ALA A 90 -2.56 10.07 8.22
C ALA A 90 -1.93 9.04 7.29
N PRO A 91 -0.97 8.23 7.78
CA PRO A 91 -0.52 6.98 7.15
C PRO A 91 -1.31 5.78 7.72
N SER A 92 -0.95 4.55 7.31
CA SER A 92 -1.44 3.33 7.96
C SER A 92 -1.04 3.27 9.45
N ALA A 93 -1.86 2.66 10.30
CA ALA A 93 -1.68 2.64 11.75
C ALA A 93 -0.84 1.42 12.23
N ASN A 94 0.37 1.28 11.70
CA ASN A 94 1.34 0.20 12.02
C ASN A 94 2.74 0.77 12.24
N LEU A 95 3.64 -0.03 12.81
CA LEU A 95 5.07 0.25 12.82
C LEU A 95 5.60 0.30 11.39
N SER A 96 6.51 1.24 11.08
CA SER A 96 7.09 1.37 9.74
C SER A 96 7.80 0.09 9.34
N GLY A 97 7.55 -0.38 8.11
CA GLY A 97 8.12 -1.62 7.59
C GLY A 97 7.22 -2.86 7.76
N SER A 98 6.39 -2.93 8.80
CA SER A 98 5.48 -4.06 9.05
C SER A 98 4.31 -4.12 8.06
N PRO A 99 3.60 -5.27 7.94
CA PRO A 99 2.39 -5.37 7.14
C PRO A 99 1.31 -4.38 7.60
N SER A 100 0.57 -3.78 6.67
CA SER A 100 -0.49 -2.83 7.01
C SER A 100 -1.58 -3.52 7.86
N PRO A 101 -2.13 -2.84 8.91
CA PRO A 101 -3.19 -3.41 9.72
C PRO A 101 -4.52 -3.35 8.96
N THR A 102 -5.31 -4.40 9.09
CA THR A 102 -6.67 -4.46 8.53
C THR A 102 -7.73 -4.69 9.59
N ARG A 103 -7.31 -5.01 10.82
CA ARG A 103 -8.16 -5.28 11.98
C ARG A 103 -7.73 -4.41 13.16
N ALA A 104 -8.64 -4.12 14.08
CA ALA A 104 -8.34 -3.33 15.28
C ALA A 104 -7.25 -3.96 16.16
N CYS A 105 -7.23 -5.30 16.29
CA CYS A 105 -6.20 -6.03 17.04
C CYS A 105 -4.79 -5.81 16.47
N ASP A 106 -4.66 -5.68 15.15
CA ASP A 106 -3.38 -5.41 14.48
C ASP A 106 -2.85 -4.00 14.85
N VAL A 107 -3.76 -3.02 14.91
CA VAL A 107 -3.42 -1.64 15.34
C VAL A 107 -3.02 -1.61 16.80
N ILE A 108 -3.75 -2.29 17.67
CA ILE A 108 -3.44 -2.39 19.10
C ILE A 108 -2.05 -3.01 19.29
N ALA A 109 -1.76 -4.13 18.61
CA ALA A 109 -0.46 -4.80 18.70
C ALA A 109 0.73 -3.91 18.34
N ASP A 110 0.57 -3.03 17.35
CA ASP A 110 1.66 -2.16 16.88
C ASP A 110 1.74 -0.82 17.64
N MET A 111 0.60 -0.26 18.08
CA MET A 111 0.49 1.14 18.48
C MET A 111 0.14 1.37 19.96
N ASP A 112 -0.22 0.34 20.71
CA ASP A 112 -0.50 0.47 22.15
C ASP A 112 0.72 1.03 22.91
N GLY A 113 0.47 2.00 23.79
CA GLY A 113 1.50 2.75 24.50
C GLY A 113 2.31 3.74 23.65
N ARG A 114 2.02 3.89 22.35
CA ARG A 114 2.71 4.81 21.43
C ARG A 114 1.84 5.99 20.99
N ILE A 115 0.53 5.87 21.13
CA ILE A 115 -0.47 6.87 20.75
C ILE A 115 -1.50 7.01 21.86
N ASP A 116 -2.21 8.14 21.89
CA ASP A 116 -3.12 8.50 22.97
C ASP A 116 -4.44 7.72 22.94
N ALA A 117 -4.92 7.36 21.74
CA ALA A 117 -6.21 6.68 21.57
C ALA A 117 -6.27 5.83 20.31
N ILE A 118 -7.06 4.77 20.34
CA ILE A 118 -7.39 3.92 19.19
C ILE A 118 -8.92 3.86 19.09
N ILE A 119 -9.46 4.30 17.94
CA ILE A 119 -10.87 4.14 17.62
C ILE A 119 -11.03 2.83 16.87
N SER A 120 -11.60 1.84 17.54
CA SER A 120 -11.89 0.54 16.93
C SER A 120 -13.17 0.63 16.08
N GLY A 121 -13.07 0.16 14.84
CA GLY A 121 -14.18 0.03 13.90
C GLY A 121 -14.29 -1.39 13.35
N ALA A 122 -15.09 -1.55 12.30
CA ALA A 122 -15.11 -2.81 11.53
C ALA A 122 -13.77 -3.04 10.80
N ASP A 123 -13.50 -4.29 10.46
CA ASP A 123 -12.34 -4.68 9.65
C ASP A 123 -12.37 -4.02 8.27
N CYS A 124 -11.19 -3.86 7.67
CA CYS A 124 -11.06 -3.22 6.35
C CYS A 124 -11.74 -4.05 5.27
N ARG A 125 -12.65 -3.44 4.50
CA ARG A 125 -13.36 -4.13 3.40
C ARG A 125 -12.46 -4.45 2.20
N VAL A 126 -11.40 -3.68 1.99
CA VAL A 126 -10.50 -3.85 0.84
C VAL A 126 -9.21 -4.55 1.22
N GLY A 127 -8.67 -4.33 2.41
CA GLY A 127 -7.46 -4.98 2.91
C GLY A 127 -6.12 -4.43 2.41
N ILE A 128 -6.04 -3.87 1.18
CA ILE A 128 -4.86 -3.15 0.68
C ILE A 128 -5.11 -1.64 0.65
N GLU A 129 -4.03 -0.87 0.57
CA GLU A 129 -4.12 0.59 0.53
C GLU A 129 -4.77 1.10 -0.76
N SER A 130 -5.26 2.35 -0.69
CA SER A 130 -5.84 3.07 -1.82
C SER A 130 -4.93 3.09 -3.05
N THR A 131 -5.52 3.08 -4.24
CA THR A 131 -4.82 3.49 -5.46
C THR A 131 -4.35 4.93 -5.30
N VAL A 132 -3.12 5.23 -5.73
CA VAL A 132 -2.57 6.59 -5.75
C VAL A 132 -2.29 6.97 -7.20
N VAL A 133 -2.95 8.01 -7.68
CA VAL A 133 -2.78 8.56 -9.02
C VAL A 133 -2.23 9.99 -8.96
N ASP A 134 -1.18 10.26 -9.70
CA ASP A 134 -0.62 11.59 -9.89
C ASP A 134 -1.36 12.30 -11.00
N MET A 135 -2.03 13.41 -10.66
CA MET A 135 -2.82 14.26 -11.55
C MET A 135 -2.10 15.57 -11.90
N THR A 136 -0.80 15.70 -11.60
CA THR A 136 -0.04 16.94 -11.82
C THR A 136 0.54 17.04 -13.22
N GLY A 137 0.67 15.91 -13.93
CA GLY A 137 1.16 15.84 -15.31
C GLY A 137 0.04 15.87 -16.35
N GLU A 138 0.42 15.89 -17.64
CA GLU A 138 -0.54 15.80 -18.75
C GLU A 138 -1.25 14.44 -18.81
N VAL A 139 -0.51 13.37 -18.49
CA VAL A 139 -1.03 12.01 -18.46
C VAL A 139 -1.10 11.53 -17.01
N PRO A 140 -2.30 11.21 -16.48
CA PRO A 140 -2.46 10.67 -15.16
C PRO A 140 -1.58 9.43 -14.95
N THR A 141 -0.87 9.36 -13.83
CA THR A 141 0.13 8.32 -13.59
C THR A 141 -0.14 7.60 -12.27
N ILE A 142 -0.36 6.28 -12.31
CA ILE A 142 -0.53 5.47 -11.10
C ILE A 142 0.83 5.28 -10.44
N LEU A 143 0.99 5.85 -9.24
CA LEU A 143 2.17 5.71 -8.39
C LEU A 143 2.08 4.49 -7.46
N ARG A 144 0.87 4.08 -7.12
CA ARG A 144 0.60 2.89 -6.29
C ARG A 144 -0.68 2.22 -6.79
N PRO A 145 -0.62 1.01 -7.35
CA PRO A 145 -1.81 0.28 -7.76
C PRO A 145 -2.63 -0.14 -6.53
N GLY A 146 -3.95 -0.16 -6.66
CA GLY A 146 -4.91 -0.56 -5.64
C GLY A 146 -6.16 -1.14 -6.28
N ILE A 147 -7.28 -1.15 -5.54
CA ILE A 147 -8.54 -1.75 -6.05
C ILE A 147 -9.19 -0.93 -7.16
N ILE A 148 -8.93 0.40 -7.20
CA ILE A 148 -9.30 1.23 -8.36
C ILE A 148 -8.20 1.05 -9.40
N THR A 149 -8.53 0.35 -10.50
CA THR A 149 -7.58 -0.02 -11.55
C THR A 149 -7.37 1.12 -12.55
N ALA A 150 -6.37 0.99 -13.43
CA ALA A 150 -6.17 1.94 -14.54
C ALA A 150 -7.43 2.05 -15.41
N GLU A 151 -8.04 0.92 -15.75
CA GLU A 151 -9.28 0.86 -16.55
C GLU A 151 -10.45 1.63 -15.89
N ASN A 152 -10.59 1.54 -14.55
CA ASN A 152 -11.61 2.30 -13.84
C ASN A 152 -11.37 3.81 -13.97
N ILE A 153 -10.12 4.24 -13.85
CA ILE A 153 -9.74 5.66 -13.96
C ILE A 153 -9.94 6.12 -15.41
N GLU A 154 -9.45 5.37 -16.40
CA GLU A 154 -9.63 5.66 -17.82
C GLU A 154 -11.10 5.79 -18.22
N ALA A 155 -11.95 4.88 -17.73
CA ALA A 155 -13.39 4.94 -17.97
C ALA A 155 -14.03 6.21 -17.40
N ALA A 156 -13.55 6.68 -16.24
CA ALA A 156 -14.08 7.88 -15.58
C ALA A 156 -13.67 9.19 -16.28
N ILE A 157 -12.43 9.27 -16.78
CA ILE A 157 -11.88 10.52 -17.36
C ILE A 157 -11.82 10.55 -18.90
N GLY A 158 -12.06 9.40 -19.55
CA GLY A 158 -12.00 9.27 -21.02
C GLY A 158 -10.60 9.44 -21.62
N LYS A 159 -9.53 9.19 -20.83
CA LYS A 159 -8.13 9.38 -21.23
C LYS A 159 -7.29 8.21 -20.75
N SER A 160 -6.19 7.93 -21.46
CA SER A 160 -5.23 6.90 -21.04
C SER A 160 -4.52 7.27 -19.75
N VAL A 161 -4.25 6.25 -18.94
CA VAL A 161 -3.52 6.32 -17.68
C VAL A 161 -2.27 5.44 -17.79
N LYS A 162 -1.17 5.88 -17.22
CA LYS A 162 0.06 5.08 -17.18
C LYS A 162 0.44 4.68 -15.77
N TYR A 163 1.25 3.65 -15.66
CA TYR A 163 1.91 3.27 -14.41
C TYR A 163 3.28 3.96 -14.32
N ASP A 164 3.67 4.34 -13.10
CA ASP A 164 5.02 4.84 -12.85
C ASP A 164 6.05 3.72 -13.07
N GLU A 165 7.14 4.02 -13.78
CA GLU A 165 8.19 3.04 -14.09
C GLU A 165 8.84 2.43 -12.85
N ALA A 166 8.87 3.15 -11.74
CA ALA A 166 9.41 2.64 -10.49
C ALA A 166 8.65 1.41 -9.95
N LEU A 167 7.40 1.19 -10.38
CA LEU A 167 6.64 0.00 -10.01
C LEU A 167 7.23 -1.30 -10.60
N PHE A 168 7.96 -1.20 -11.70
CA PHE A 168 8.54 -2.34 -12.42
C PHE A 168 10.03 -2.54 -12.13
N LYS A 169 10.76 -1.46 -11.81
CA LYS A 169 12.22 -1.48 -11.61
C LYS A 169 12.69 -2.34 -10.43
N GLY A 170 11.89 -2.50 -9.40
CA GLY A 170 12.24 -3.33 -8.25
C GLY A 170 12.43 -4.81 -8.59
N ALA A 171 11.69 -5.32 -9.56
CA ALA A 171 11.79 -6.70 -10.03
C ALA A 171 13.01 -6.94 -10.95
N GLU A 172 13.44 -5.90 -11.69
CA GLU A 172 14.58 -5.99 -12.62
C GLU A 172 15.95 -5.83 -11.92
N LEU A 173 16.01 -5.04 -10.84
CA LEU A 173 17.26 -4.69 -10.17
C LEU A 173 17.68 -5.67 -9.06
N GLY A 174 16.89 -6.71 -8.77
CA GLY A 174 17.23 -7.65 -7.69
C GLY A 174 17.41 -6.98 -6.33
N LEU A 175 16.70 -5.88 -6.07
CA LEU A 175 16.84 -5.02 -4.88
C LEU A 175 16.42 -5.73 -3.56
N GLY A 176 16.57 -7.05 -3.49
CA GLY A 176 16.40 -7.83 -2.27
C GLY A 176 17.43 -7.54 -1.16
N THR A 177 18.40 -6.66 -1.39
CA THR A 177 19.55 -6.49 -0.49
C THR A 177 19.85 -5.06 -0.05
N LEU A 178 18.88 -4.15 -0.07
CA LEU A 178 19.11 -2.84 0.56
C LEU A 178 18.80 -2.96 2.06
N ASP A 179 19.85 -3.26 2.83
CA ASP A 179 19.81 -3.19 4.28
C ASP A 179 19.51 -1.75 4.72
N PRO A 180 18.49 -1.52 5.58
CA PRO A 180 18.18 -0.18 6.09
C PRO A 180 19.33 0.46 6.88
N ALA A 181 20.33 -0.34 7.30
CA ALA A 181 21.50 0.12 8.04
C ALA A 181 22.61 0.71 7.14
N ASP A 182 22.59 0.42 5.83
CA ASP A 182 23.52 1.02 4.88
C ASP A 182 22.88 2.25 4.23
N GLY A 183 23.22 3.44 4.74
CA GLY A 183 22.75 4.75 4.26
C GLY A 183 23.12 5.12 2.82
N SER A 184 23.48 4.15 1.98
CA SER A 184 23.85 4.31 0.58
C SER A 184 22.67 4.17 -0.39
N ALA A 185 21.47 4.67 -0.04
CA ALA A 185 20.39 4.82 -1.03
C ALA A 185 20.82 5.87 -2.07
N GLN A 186 21.21 5.39 -3.24
CA GLN A 186 21.66 6.18 -4.37
C GLN A 186 20.67 7.28 -4.73
N GLY A 187 21.15 8.55 -4.66
CA GLY A 187 20.55 9.72 -5.28
C GLY A 187 19.39 10.35 -4.51
N ASP A 188 19.18 11.63 -4.82
CA ASP A 188 18.12 12.54 -4.32
C ASP A 188 16.68 12.13 -4.70
N TYR A 189 16.36 10.82 -4.79
CA TYR A 189 15.01 10.35 -5.10
C TYR A 189 14.06 10.63 -3.93
N LYS A 190 13.23 11.64 -4.09
CA LYS A 190 12.13 11.94 -3.16
C LYS A 190 10.88 11.14 -3.59
N PRO A 191 10.35 10.28 -2.72
CA PRO A 191 9.15 9.50 -3.05
C PRO A 191 7.94 10.43 -3.19
N ARG A 192 7.26 10.39 -4.34
CA ARG A 192 6.04 11.19 -4.61
C ARG A 192 4.79 10.65 -3.92
N SER A 193 4.87 9.44 -3.38
CA SER A 193 3.78 8.75 -2.70
C SER A 193 4.31 7.81 -1.61
N PRO A 194 3.52 7.52 -0.55
CA PRO A 194 3.85 6.49 0.42
C PRO A 194 4.06 5.13 -0.26
N GLY A 195 5.09 4.38 0.19
CA GLY A 195 5.36 3.02 -0.30
C GLY A 195 6.28 2.92 -1.52
N MET A 196 6.91 4.02 -1.98
CA MET A 196 7.79 4.00 -3.16
C MET A 196 9.28 3.76 -2.83
N LYS A 197 9.79 4.19 -1.66
CA LYS A 197 11.24 4.24 -1.40
C LYS A 197 11.74 3.21 -0.39
N TYR A 198 11.00 2.96 0.68
CA TYR A 198 11.46 2.17 1.81
C TYR A 198 10.97 0.73 1.77
N LYS A 199 11.64 -0.17 2.53
CA LYS A 199 11.13 -1.53 2.77
C LYS A 199 9.76 -1.42 3.45
N HIS A 200 8.76 -2.02 2.84
CA HIS A 200 7.38 -1.96 3.31
C HIS A 200 6.78 -3.36 3.35
N TYR A 201 5.84 -3.55 4.27
CA TYR A 201 5.00 -4.75 4.35
C TYR A 201 5.76 -6.04 4.72
N ALA A 202 6.98 -5.94 5.22
CA ALA A 202 7.79 -7.11 5.50
C ALA A 202 7.25 -7.85 6.74
N PRO A 203 6.90 -9.15 6.63
CA PRO A 203 6.67 -10.01 7.78
C PRO A 203 7.98 -10.24 8.54
N LYS A 204 7.88 -10.79 9.76
CA LYS A 204 9.05 -11.19 10.55
C LYS A 204 9.81 -12.35 9.90
N ALA A 205 9.04 -13.33 9.37
CA ALA A 205 9.59 -14.47 8.67
C ALA A 205 10.11 -14.09 7.28
N GLN A 206 11.12 -14.83 6.81
CA GLN A 206 11.56 -14.72 5.42
C GLN A 206 10.45 -15.19 4.50
N MET A 207 10.15 -14.39 3.45
CA MET A 207 9.13 -14.73 2.47
C MET A 207 9.74 -14.97 1.10
N THR A 208 9.24 -16.01 0.40
CA THR A 208 9.59 -16.32 -0.98
C THR A 208 8.32 -16.39 -1.83
N VAL A 209 8.31 -15.66 -2.96
CA VAL A 209 7.23 -15.73 -3.96
C VAL A 209 7.61 -16.76 -5.01
N ILE A 210 6.72 -17.70 -5.28
CA ILE A 210 6.91 -18.76 -6.28
C ILE A 210 6.08 -18.43 -7.51
N GLU A 211 6.76 -18.18 -8.62
CA GLU A 211 6.19 -17.77 -9.91
C GLU A 211 6.27 -18.92 -10.92
N GLY A 212 5.18 -19.17 -11.64
CA GLY A 212 5.10 -20.19 -12.68
C GLY A 212 3.68 -20.58 -13.01
N ARG A 213 3.51 -21.71 -13.71
CA ARG A 213 2.16 -22.28 -13.92
C ARG A 213 1.60 -22.79 -12.60
N ARG A 214 0.31 -22.60 -12.35
CA ARG A 214 -0.34 -22.84 -11.06
C ARG A 214 -0.05 -24.25 -10.48
N GLU A 215 -0.15 -25.28 -11.30
CA GLU A 215 0.12 -26.66 -10.85
C GLU A 215 1.56 -26.83 -10.40
N LYS A 216 2.51 -26.23 -11.12
CA LYS A 216 3.92 -26.25 -10.74
C LYS A 216 4.17 -25.46 -9.46
N VAL A 217 3.53 -24.29 -9.33
CA VAL A 217 3.61 -23.46 -8.11
C VAL A 217 3.08 -24.23 -6.90
N LYS A 218 1.91 -24.87 -7.01
CA LYS A 218 1.36 -25.71 -5.93
C LYS A 218 2.32 -26.85 -5.55
N GLY A 219 2.80 -27.59 -6.53
CA GLY A 219 3.72 -28.72 -6.30
C GLY A 219 5.05 -28.25 -5.66
N GLU A 220 5.58 -27.11 -6.08
CA GLU A 220 6.82 -26.59 -5.51
C GLU A 220 6.61 -26.05 -4.08
N ILE A 221 5.48 -25.39 -3.80
CA ILE A 221 5.12 -24.98 -2.43
C ILE A 221 5.05 -26.22 -1.52
N GLU A 222 4.35 -27.27 -1.92
CA GLU A 222 4.24 -28.52 -1.15
C GLU A 222 5.61 -29.17 -0.92
N ARG A 223 6.44 -29.24 -1.98
CA ARG A 223 7.80 -29.78 -1.90
C ARG A 223 8.68 -28.99 -0.93
N LEU A 224 8.72 -27.66 -1.07
CA LEU A 224 9.52 -26.78 -0.22
C LEU A 224 9.01 -26.80 1.22
N LYS A 225 7.71 -26.81 1.43
CA LYS A 225 7.09 -26.93 2.75
C LYS A 225 7.54 -28.22 3.43
N ALA A 226 7.35 -29.38 2.78
CA ALA A 226 7.76 -30.67 3.35
C ALA A 226 9.27 -30.76 3.62
N LEU A 227 10.11 -30.16 2.76
CA LEU A 227 11.55 -30.10 2.95
C LEU A 227 11.93 -29.30 4.22
N ASN A 228 11.39 -28.10 4.35
CA ASN A 228 11.72 -27.19 5.47
C ASN A 228 11.14 -27.70 6.80
N GLU A 229 9.94 -28.27 6.79
CA GLU A 229 9.36 -28.90 7.99
C GLU A 229 10.19 -30.10 8.49
N ARG A 230 10.81 -30.89 7.59
CA ARG A 230 11.76 -31.95 7.99
C ARG A 230 13.02 -31.38 8.64
N LEU A 231 13.39 -30.14 8.33
CA LEU A 231 14.50 -29.41 8.96
C LEU A 231 14.10 -28.76 10.29
N GLY A 232 12.84 -28.94 10.72
CA GLY A 232 12.32 -28.40 11.98
C GLY A 232 11.78 -26.97 11.88
N LEU A 233 11.68 -26.41 10.66
CA LEU A 233 11.14 -25.07 10.45
C LEU A 233 9.59 -25.09 10.38
N LYS A 234 8.96 -24.08 10.95
CA LYS A 234 7.52 -23.83 10.81
C LYS A 234 7.26 -23.02 9.52
N VAL A 235 6.54 -23.61 8.58
CA VAL A 235 6.31 -23.00 7.26
C VAL A 235 4.88 -22.51 7.11
N GLY A 236 4.72 -21.20 6.85
CA GLY A 236 3.46 -20.58 6.45
C GLY A 236 3.28 -20.60 4.92
N VAL A 237 2.04 -20.67 4.46
CA VAL A 237 1.69 -20.67 3.03
C VAL A 237 0.64 -19.61 2.76
N ILE A 238 0.87 -18.81 1.72
CA ILE A 238 -0.09 -17.88 1.13
C ILE A 238 -0.34 -18.28 -0.31
N LEU A 239 -1.49 -18.87 -0.57
CA LEU A 239 -1.91 -19.28 -1.90
C LEU A 239 -3.39 -18.95 -2.07
N PHE A 240 -3.68 -17.99 -2.94
CA PHE A 240 -5.04 -17.61 -3.28
C PHE A 240 -5.55 -18.46 -4.44
N GLU A 241 -6.86 -18.64 -4.55
CA GLU A 241 -7.46 -19.30 -5.72
C GLU A 241 -7.25 -18.47 -6.99
N GLU A 242 -7.27 -19.14 -8.12
CA GLU A 242 -7.09 -18.48 -9.43
C GLU A 242 -8.22 -17.47 -9.66
N GLN A 243 -7.86 -16.26 -10.09
CA GLN A 243 -8.77 -15.13 -10.29
C GLN A 243 -9.48 -14.59 -9.01
N ALA A 244 -9.19 -15.10 -7.83
CA ALA A 244 -9.72 -14.58 -6.57
C ALA A 244 -8.99 -13.29 -6.12
N PHE A 245 -8.82 -12.32 -7.04
CA PHE A 245 -8.01 -11.13 -6.80
C PHE A 245 -8.60 -10.21 -5.74
N ILE A 246 -9.93 -10.13 -5.64
CA ILE A 246 -10.62 -9.32 -4.62
C ILE A 246 -10.42 -9.94 -3.22
N GLU A 247 -10.54 -11.26 -3.09
CA GLU A 247 -10.24 -11.98 -1.85
C GLU A 247 -8.76 -11.80 -1.47
N ALA A 248 -7.86 -11.94 -2.44
CA ALA A 248 -6.43 -11.72 -2.22
C ALA A 248 -6.15 -10.29 -1.74
N ALA A 249 -6.81 -9.28 -2.31
CA ALA A 249 -6.69 -7.89 -1.86
C ALA A 249 -7.23 -7.69 -0.44
N HIS A 250 -8.32 -8.38 -0.08
CA HIS A 250 -8.90 -8.31 1.25
C HIS A 250 -8.01 -8.99 2.31
N ASP A 251 -7.48 -10.19 2.00
CA ASP A 251 -6.89 -11.09 2.98
C ASP A 251 -5.36 -11.01 3.09
N PHE A 252 -4.66 -10.45 2.12
CA PHE A 252 -3.21 -10.56 2.04
C PHE A 252 -2.49 -10.11 3.32
N PHE A 253 -2.80 -8.93 3.82
CA PHE A 253 -2.14 -8.41 5.02
C PHE A 253 -2.58 -9.10 6.31
N SER A 254 -3.85 -9.47 6.44
CA SER A 254 -4.32 -10.23 7.59
C SER A 254 -3.62 -11.59 7.68
N ARG A 255 -3.48 -12.31 6.54
CA ARG A 255 -2.74 -13.58 6.49
C ARG A 255 -1.26 -13.42 6.85
N LEU A 256 -0.59 -12.36 6.38
CA LEU A 256 0.79 -12.08 6.79
C LEU A 256 0.90 -11.87 8.31
N ARG A 257 -0.02 -11.10 8.91
CA ARG A 257 -0.02 -10.86 10.35
C ARG A 257 -0.37 -12.10 11.16
N ASP A 258 -1.28 -12.93 10.67
CA ASP A 258 -1.62 -14.19 11.32
C ASP A 258 -0.41 -15.14 11.33
N LEU A 259 0.32 -15.25 10.22
CA LEU A 259 1.56 -16.03 10.15
C LEU A 259 2.67 -15.47 11.05
N ASP A 260 2.80 -14.15 11.16
CA ASP A 260 3.72 -13.50 12.11
C ASP A 260 3.34 -13.83 13.58
N ASN A 261 2.04 -13.84 13.90
CA ASN A 261 1.53 -14.19 15.25
C ASN A 261 1.69 -15.68 15.54
N GLU A 262 1.57 -16.53 14.53
CA GLU A 262 1.84 -17.96 14.63
C GLU A 262 3.34 -18.25 14.84
N GLY A 263 4.21 -17.31 14.57
CA GLY A 263 5.66 -17.48 14.70
C GLY A 263 6.21 -18.47 13.67
N VAL A 264 5.83 -18.33 12.38
CA VAL A 264 6.43 -19.12 11.31
C VAL A 264 7.85 -18.64 11.02
N ASP A 265 8.72 -19.55 10.57
CA ASP A 265 10.12 -19.26 10.23
C ASP A 265 10.26 -18.87 8.76
N LEU A 266 9.37 -19.39 7.90
CA LEU A 266 9.40 -19.19 6.45
C LEU A 266 7.98 -19.03 5.92
N ILE A 267 7.78 -18.11 4.95
CA ILE A 267 6.53 -17.95 4.22
C ILE A 267 6.76 -18.27 2.74
N LEU A 268 5.98 -19.20 2.19
CA LEU A 268 5.94 -19.52 0.78
C LEU A 268 4.64 -18.96 0.18
N ALA A 269 4.74 -18.10 -0.82
CA ALA A 269 3.58 -17.47 -1.46
C ALA A 269 3.52 -17.79 -2.95
N GLY A 270 2.36 -18.18 -3.43
CA GLY A 270 2.10 -18.34 -4.87
C GLY A 270 1.82 -17.01 -5.56
N ALA A 271 2.52 -16.74 -6.67
CA ALA A 271 2.27 -15.55 -7.48
C ALA A 271 0.87 -15.54 -8.08
N LEU A 272 0.28 -14.34 -8.21
CA LEU A 272 -0.96 -14.10 -8.95
C LEU A 272 -0.65 -13.75 -10.41
N SER A 273 -1.53 -14.16 -11.32
CA SER A 273 -1.31 -14.04 -12.78
C SER A 273 -1.80 -12.73 -13.39
N ASP A 274 -2.49 -11.88 -12.63
CA ASP A 274 -3.01 -10.60 -13.12
C ASP A 274 -1.89 -9.57 -13.30
N LYS A 275 -1.85 -8.94 -14.48
CA LYS A 275 -0.79 -7.99 -14.86
C LYS A 275 -1.17 -6.52 -14.71
N ASP A 276 -2.45 -6.20 -14.74
CA ASP A 276 -2.93 -4.82 -14.85
C ASP A 276 -4.04 -4.47 -13.84
N GLY A 277 -4.70 -5.48 -13.27
CA GLY A 277 -5.87 -5.33 -12.41
C GLY A 277 -5.56 -5.34 -10.91
N VAL A 278 -6.53 -5.81 -10.15
CA VAL A 278 -6.43 -5.92 -8.69
C VAL A 278 -5.34 -6.90 -8.27
N GLY A 279 -5.16 -7.99 -9.01
CA GLY A 279 -4.08 -8.95 -8.76
C GLY A 279 -2.70 -8.32 -8.89
N PHE A 280 -2.48 -7.42 -9.85
CA PHE A 280 -1.24 -6.62 -9.94
C PHE A 280 -1.01 -5.78 -8.69
N ALA A 281 -2.08 -5.17 -8.12
CA ALA A 281 -1.96 -4.41 -6.89
C ALA A 281 -1.53 -5.29 -5.70
N VAL A 282 -2.06 -6.50 -5.58
CA VAL A 282 -1.66 -7.48 -4.55
C VAL A 282 -0.23 -7.95 -4.79
N MET A 283 0.11 -8.31 -6.04
CA MET A 283 1.49 -8.72 -6.40
C MET A 283 2.53 -7.66 -6.06
N ASN A 284 2.23 -6.39 -6.29
CA ASN A 284 3.13 -5.29 -5.90
C ASN A 284 3.43 -5.30 -4.39
N ARG A 285 2.42 -5.60 -3.53
CA ARG A 285 2.63 -5.75 -2.08
C ARG A 285 3.37 -7.03 -1.74
N MET A 286 2.98 -8.13 -2.37
CA MET A 286 3.59 -9.44 -2.15
C MET A 286 5.09 -9.43 -2.47
N LEU A 287 5.49 -8.85 -3.60
CA LEU A 287 6.89 -8.70 -3.98
C LEU A 287 7.67 -7.82 -2.99
N LYS A 288 7.09 -6.70 -2.55
CA LYS A 288 7.70 -5.83 -1.53
C LYS A 288 7.81 -6.54 -0.17
N SER A 289 6.80 -7.32 0.22
CA SER A 289 6.83 -8.12 1.45
C SER A 289 7.94 -9.16 1.44
N ALA A 290 8.17 -9.79 0.28
CA ALA A 290 9.23 -10.77 0.07
C ALA A 290 10.61 -10.14 -0.17
N GLY A 291 10.72 -8.80 -0.22
CA GLY A 291 11.96 -8.14 -0.63
C GLY A 291 12.41 -8.55 -2.04
N TYR A 292 11.46 -8.84 -2.95
CA TYR A 292 11.69 -9.35 -4.31
C TYR A 292 12.37 -10.72 -4.36
N ASN A 293 12.31 -11.51 -3.31
CA ASN A 293 12.79 -12.90 -3.31
C ASN A 293 11.80 -13.78 -4.08
N ILE A 294 12.15 -14.13 -5.31
CA ILE A 294 11.30 -14.85 -6.28
C ILE A 294 11.98 -16.14 -6.70
N ALA A 295 11.26 -17.26 -6.62
CA ALA A 295 11.64 -18.54 -7.21
C ALA A 295 10.73 -18.82 -8.43
N ARG A 296 11.32 -19.22 -9.57
CA ARG A 296 10.59 -19.50 -10.81
C ARG A 296 10.57 -20.99 -11.10
N VAL A 297 9.40 -21.54 -11.51
CA VAL A 297 9.18 -22.98 -11.73
C VAL A 297 8.44 -23.30 -13.02
#